data_ab36e5b9456a313769ebaf58ef33b013
#
_entry.id   ab36e5b9456a313769ebaf58ef33b013
#
_cell.length_a   1.000
_cell.length_b   1.000
_cell.length_c   1.000
_cell.angle_alpha   90.00
_cell.angle_beta   90.00
_cell.angle_gamma   90.00
#
_symmetry.space_group_name_H-M   'P 1'
#
loop_
_entity.id
_entity.type
_entity.pdbx_description
1 polymer ?
#
loop_
_entity_poly.entity_id
_entity_poly.type
_entity_poly.pdbx_seq_one_letter_code
_entity_poly.pdbx_strand_id
1 'polypeptide(L)'
;MNKLCFALTLFVSTATFAQPAQRIISLAPHATEIAFAAGLGDKLVAVSEMSDYPEQAKQLERVSNYQGIKLERIIALQPDLVIAWPAGNPAKELEKIKQFGIPIYYSTTGSLEDIANNIEQLSQYSETPQIGQKAAEDFRTQLNTLKEKYNTHEKVRYFYQLSEKPIITVAGKNWPSEVFTFCGGENIFAASSAPYPQVSIEQVITRQPEVIFTSRHAMSNDGMWAEWSNELLALRNKHIWSLNSDWINRPTPRTLNAITEVCEHFKSVRQKR
;
A
#
# COMPACT_ATOMS: atom_id res chain seq x y z
N MET A 1 23.19 26.47 -63.59
CA MET A 1 23.77 25.56 -62.53
C MET A 1 23.22 26.05 -61.20
N ASN A 2 22.06 25.50 -60.74
CA ASN A 2 21.43 25.87 -59.47
C ASN A 2 21.99 24.95 -58.36
N LYS A 3 22.64 25.55 -57.39
CA LYS A 3 23.07 24.83 -56.17
C LYS A 3 21.95 24.91 -55.17
N LEU A 4 21.24 23.77 -54.95
CA LEU A 4 20.23 23.62 -53.96
C LEU A 4 20.95 23.32 -52.62
N CYS A 5 20.98 24.29 -51.67
CA CYS A 5 21.45 24.09 -50.31
C CYS A 5 20.34 23.45 -49.49
N PHE A 6 20.50 22.17 -49.11
CA PHE A 6 19.63 21.45 -48.20
C PHE A 6 20.04 21.82 -46.76
N ALA A 7 19.21 22.65 -46.09
CA ALA A 7 19.40 22.96 -44.69
C ALA A 7 18.85 21.79 -43.84
N LEU A 8 19.73 21.02 -43.20
CA LEU A 8 19.39 19.94 -42.27
C LEU A 8 19.02 20.58 -40.93
N THR A 9 17.73 20.70 -40.66
CA THR A 9 17.22 21.15 -39.34
C THR A 9 17.34 20.00 -38.35
N LEU A 10 18.29 20.10 -37.41
CA LEU A 10 18.39 19.22 -36.26
C LEU A 10 17.23 19.53 -35.31
N PHE A 11 16.25 18.60 -35.20
CA PHE A 11 15.25 18.60 -34.13
C PHE A 11 15.95 18.12 -32.85
N VAL A 12 16.32 19.04 -31.99
CA VAL A 12 16.75 18.74 -30.61
C VAL A 12 15.46 18.47 -29.82
N SER A 13 15.15 17.18 -29.61
CA SER A 13 14.10 16.77 -28.65
C SER A 13 14.58 17.14 -27.25
N THR A 14 14.06 18.24 -26.70
CA THR A 14 14.23 18.59 -25.30
C THR A 14 13.40 17.60 -24.48
N ALA A 15 14.08 16.67 -23.79
CA ALA A 15 13.43 15.86 -22.76
C ALA A 15 12.89 16.82 -21.69
N THR A 16 11.56 16.95 -21.62
CA THR A 16 10.90 17.72 -20.56
C THR A 16 11.02 16.92 -19.27
N PHE A 17 12.05 17.18 -18.48
CA PHE A 17 12.08 16.71 -17.10
C PHE A 17 10.99 17.44 -16.32
N ALA A 18 10.23 16.71 -15.50
CA ALA A 18 9.32 17.34 -14.54
C ALA A 18 10.12 18.32 -13.69
N GLN A 19 9.60 19.55 -13.49
CA GLN A 19 10.25 20.48 -12.59
C GLN A 19 10.19 19.91 -11.16
N PRO A 20 11.29 20.00 -10.36
CA PRO A 20 11.28 19.54 -8.99
C PRO A 20 10.17 20.21 -8.18
N ALA A 21 9.33 19.39 -7.54
CA ALA A 21 8.26 19.89 -6.71
C ALA A 21 8.80 20.50 -5.41
N GLN A 22 8.25 21.65 -5.01
CA GLN A 22 8.68 22.38 -3.81
C GLN A 22 7.64 22.36 -2.70
N ARG A 23 6.36 22.12 -3.03
CA ARG A 23 5.25 22.15 -2.08
C ARG A 23 4.30 20.99 -2.35
N ILE A 24 4.50 19.89 -1.65
CA ILE A 24 3.78 18.63 -1.89
C ILE A 24 2.74 18.39 -0.79
N ILE A 25 1.57 17.90 -1.18
CA ILE A 25 0.56 17.39 -0.26
C ILE A 25 0.32 15.90 -0.53
N SER A 26 0.32 15.08 0.51
CA SER A 26 -0.01 13.66 0.43
C SER A 26 -1.37 13.36 1.05
N LEU A 27 -2.25 12.69 0.31
CA LEU A 27 -3.64 12.42 0.70
C LEU A 27 -3.89 11.00 1.24
N ALA A 28 -2.82 10.23 1.49
CA ALA A 28 -2.92 8.91 2.08
C ALA A 28 -1.66 8.57 2.90
N PRO A 29 -1.76 7.78 4.00
CA PRO A 29 -0.61 7.45 4.85
C PRO A 29 0.52 6.74 4.10
N HIS A 30 0.21 5.76 3.25
CA HIS A 30 1.21 5.07 2.43
C HIS A 30 1.86 6.01 1.41
N ALA A 31 1.10 6.93 0.81
CA ALA A 31 1.63 7.92 -0.12
C ALA A 31 2.62 8.88 0.57
N THR A 32 2.40 9.20 1.85
CA THR A 32 3.34 9.96 2.67
C THR A 32 4.66 9.20 2.82
N GLU A 33 4.62 7.93 3.20
CA GLU A 33 5.82 7.09 3.34
C GLU A 33 6.58 6.93 2.01
N ILE A 34 5.86 6.74 0.91
CA ILE A 34 6.44 6.66 -0.44
C ILE A 34 7.11 7.99 -0.82
N ALA A 35 6.49 9.14 -0.52
CA ALA A 35 7.09 10.44 -0.78
C ALA A 35 8.42 10.64 -0.02
N PHE A 36 8.49 10.23 1.25
CA PHE A 36 9.75 10.23 2.01
C PHE A 36 10.81 9.32 1.37
N ALA A 37 10.41 8.09 0.98
CA ALA A 37 11.31 7.16 0.32
C ALA A 37 11.81 7.66 -1.05
N ALA A 38 11.00 8.45 -1.76
CA ALA A 38 11.35 9.09 -3.03
C ALA A 38 12.26 10.32 -2.89
N GLY A 39 12.63 10.72 -1.67
CA GLY A 39 13.46 11.91 -1.42
C GLY A 39 12.68 13.22 -1.47
N LEU A 40 11.36 13.18 -1.22
CA LEU A 40 10.45 14.33 -1.25
C LEU A 40 9.95 14.74 0.14
N GLY A 41 10.44 14.12 1.21
CA GLY A 41 9.95 14.34 2.57
C GLY A 41 10.00 15.80 3.03
N ASP A 42 11.09 16.50 2.72
CA ASP A 42 11.29 17.91 3.10
C ASP A 42 10.40 18.89 2.31
N LYS A 43 9.78 18.43 1.23
CA LYS A 43 8.86 19.22 0.39
C LYS A 43 7.39 19.01 0.79
N LEU A 44 7.09 18.05 1.68
CA LEU A 44 5.75 17.85 2.18
C LEU A 44 5.33 19.00 3.09
N VAL A 45 4.26 19.71 2.72
CA VAL A 45 3.69 20.81 3.50
C VAL A 45 2.44 20.39 4.28
N ALA A 46 1.74 19.34 3.84
CA ALA A 46 0.61 18.75 4.53
C ALA A 46 0.41 17.28 4.12
N VAL A 47 -0.26 16.53 4.98
CA VAL A 47 -0.49 15.09 4.80
C VAL A 47 -1.92 14.69 5.24
N SER A 48 -2.29 13.43 5.01
CA SER A 48 -3.53 12.87 5.57
C SER A 48 -3.40 12.56 7.06
N GLU A 49 -4.54 12.43 7.75
CA GLU A 49 -4.58 11.77 9.06
C GLU A 49 -3.92 10.38 8.99
N MET A 50 -3.41 9.88 10.09
CA MET A 50 -2.67 8.62 10.21
C MET A 50 -1.35 8.57 9.42
N SER A 51 -0.86 9.67 8.86
CA SER A 51 0.48 9.79 8.30
C SER A 51 1.48 10.01 9.44
N ASP A 52 1.91 8.94 10.08
CA ASP A 52 2.68 8.92 11.32
C ASP A 52 4.10 8.35 11.16
N TYR A 53 4.48 8.00 9.93
CA TYR A 53 5.81 7.52 9.60
C TYR A 53 6.32 8.17 8.30
N PRO A 54 7.63 8.53 8.25
CA PRO A 54 8.57 8.56 9.39
C PRO A 54 8.16 9.59 10.45
N GLU A 55 8.90 9.68 11.56
CA GLU A 55 8.55 10.54 12.69
C GLU A 55 8.30 12.01 12.30
N GLN A 56 9.04 12.51 11.29
CA GLN A 56 8.89 13.84 10.73
C GLN A 56 7.48 14.11 10.18
N ALA A 57 6.81 13.10 9.66
CA ALA A 57 5.45 13.22 9.11
C ALA A 57 4.43 13.62 10.20
N LYS A 58 4.68 13.32 11.47
CA LYS A 58 3.79 13.66 12.58
C LYS A 58 3.64 15.16 12.80
N GLN A 59 4.64 15.94 12.41
CA GLN A 59 4.67 17.40 12.59
C GLN A 59 3.93 18.15 11.48
N LEU A 60 3.57 17.47 10.37
CA LEU A 60 2.93 18.10 9.23
C LEU A 60 1.43 18.32 9.47
N GLU A 61 0.88 19.34 8.82
CA GLU A 61 -0.55 19.66 8.87
C GLU A 61 -1.42 18.54 8.29
N ARG A 62 -2.62 18.32 8.86
CA ARG A 62 -3.59 17.31 8.43
C ARG A 62 -4.69 17.93 7.57
N VAL A 63 -4.73 17.56 6.27
CA VAL A 63 -5.65 18.14 5.28
C VAL A 63 -6.66 17.14 4.70
N SER A 64 -6.58 15.86 5.08
CA SER A 64 -7.56 14.84 4.68
C SER A 64 -7.69 13.74 5.72
N ASN A 65 -8.84 13.09 5.75
CA ASN A 65 -9.14 11.91 6.55
C ASN A 65 -10.17 11.02 5.84
N TYR A 66 -10.70 10.01 6.55
CA TYR A 66 -11.72 9.10 6.01
C TYR A 66 -13.07 9.79 5.69
N GLN A 67 -13.33 10.98 6.23
CA GLN A 67 -14.53 11.77 5.96
C GLN A 67 -14.40 12.63 4.71
N GLY A 68 -13.16 12.94 4.28
CA GLY A 68 -12.93 13.74 3.08
C GLY A 68 -11.65 14.56 3.08
N ILE A 69 -11.60 15.51 2.17
CA ILE A 69 -10.45 16.37 1.89
C ILE A 69 -10.83 17.82 2.21
N LYS A 70 -9.97 18.54 2.95
CA LYS A 70 -10.13 19.97 3.25
C LYS A 70 -9.66 20.80 2.04
N LEU A 71 -10.52 20.85 0.99
CA LEU A 71 -10.16 21.43 -0.31
C LEU A 71 -9.65 22.87 -0.19
N GLU A 72 -10.36 23.73 0.54
CA GLU A 72 -10.00 25.14 0.71
C GLU A 72 -8.61 25.28 1.35
N ARG A 73 -8.27 24.37 2.27
CA ARG A 73 -6.96 24.37 2.92
C ARG A 73 -5.85 23.95 1.96
N ILE A 74 -6.11 22.93 1.12
CA ILE A 74 -5.17 22.51 0.08
C ILE A 74 -4.88 23.66 -0.87
N ILE A 75 -5.93 24.35 -1.35
CA ILE A 75 -5.76 25.51 -2.26
C ILE A 75 -4.95 26.63 -1.58
N ALA A 76 -5.25 26.93 -0.30
CA ALA A 76 -4.54 27.97 0.44
C ALA A 76 -3.06 27.65 0.68
N LEU A 77 -2.69 26.36 0.72
CA LEU A 77 -1.31 25.90 0.86
C LEU A 77 -0.52 26.01 -0.47
N GLN A 78 -1.20 26.26 -1.60
CA GLN A 78 -0.59 26.42 -2.94
C GLN A 78 0.41 25.31 -3.27
N PRO A 79 0.01 24.02 -3.26
CA PRO A 79 0.90 22.94 -3.63
C PRO A 79 1.18 22.96 -5.16
N ASP A 80 2.37 22.52 -5.52
CA ASP A 80 2.76 22.27 -6.91
C ASP A 80 2.66 20.78 -7.29
N LEU A 81 2.38 19.91 -6.29
CA LEU A 81 2.06 18.50 -6.49
C LEU A 81 1.17 17.98 -5.36
N VAL A 82 0.14 17.20 -5.73
CA VAL A 82 -0.67 16.41 -4.80
C VAL A 82 -0.45 14.94 -5.09
N ILE A 83 -0.15 14.14 -4.06
CA ILE A 83 -0.07 12.68 -4.17
C ILE A 83 -1.38 12.10 -3.65
N ALA A 84 -2.14 11.45 -4.51
CA ALA A 84 -3.46 10.91 -4.22
C ALA A 84 -3.52 9.39 -4.40
N TRP A 85 -4.47 8.79 -3.72
CA TRP A 85 -4.80 7.37 -3.83
C TRP A 85 -6.22 7.19 -4.38
N PRO A 86 -6.39 6.81 -5.65
CA PRO A 86 -7.70 6.77 -6.30
C PRO A 86 -8.72 5.85 -5.63
N ALA A 87 -8.26 4.75 -5.02
CA ALA A 87 -9.14 3.80 -4.35
C ALA A 87 -9.66 4.28 -2.98
N GLY A 88 -9.06 5.32 -2.39
CA GLY A 88 -9.43 5.81 -1.06
C GLY A 88 -9.75 7.30 -0.98
N ASN A 89 -9.32 8.10 -1.97
CA ASN A 89 -9.66 9.52 -2.00
C ASN A 89 -10.91 9.77 -2.86
N PRO A 90 -11.84 10.64 -2.44
CA PRO A 90 -13.06 10.89 -3.18
C PRO A 90 -12.78 11.52 -4.56
N ALA A 91 -13.25 10.90 -5.62
CA ALA A 91 -12.98 11.33 -7.00
C ALA A 91 -13.43 12.77 -7.30
N LYS A 92 -14.56 13.21 -6.70
CA LYS A 92 -15.11 14.56 -6.89
C LYS A 92 -14.16 15.64 -6.34
N GLU A 93 -13.53 15.40 -5.21
CA GLU A 93 -12.57 16.32 -4.61
C GLU A 93 -11.26 16.35 -5.41
N LEU A 94 -10.80 15.19 -5.91
CA LEU A 94 -9.62 15.13 -6.78
C LEU A 94 -9.84 15.89 -8.09
N GLU A 95 -11.03 15.80 -8.70
CA GLU A 95 -11.36 16.59 -9.89
C GLU A 95 -11.38 18.10 -9.60
N LYS A 96 -11.86 18.53 -8.43
CA LYS A 96 -11.78 19.94 -8.04
C LYS A 96 -10.32 20.41 -7.89
N ILE A 97 -9.44 19.60 -7.27
CA ILE A 97 -8.01 19.93 -7.17
C ILE A 97 -7.41 20.17 -8.56
N LYS A 98 -7.73 19.30 -9.54
CA LYS A 98 -7.29 19.49 -10.92
C LYS A 98 -7.83 20.76 -11.57
N GLN A 99 -9.10 21.11 -11.33
CA GLN A 99 -9.72 22.33 -11.85
C GLN A 99 -9.02 23.60 -11.38
N PHE A 100 -8.38 23.57 -10.20
CA PHE A 100 -7.50 24.64 -9.72
C PHE A 100 -6.10 24.62 -10.34
N GLY A 101 -5.84 23.75 -11.30
CA GLY A 101 -4.55 23.66 -11.99
C GLY A 101 -3.46 22.95 -11.19
N ILE A 102 -3.81 22.28 -10.10
CA ILE A 102 -2.85 21.57 -9.23
C ILE A 102 -2.58 20.18 -9.81
N PRO A 103 -1.34 19.82 -10.15
CA PRO A 103 -0.98 18.50 -10.64
C PRO A 103 -1.23 17.42 -9.59
N ILE A 104 -1.74 16.25 -10.02
CA ILE A 104 -1.95 15.10 -9.14
C ILE A 104 -1.14 13.90 -9.65
N TYR A 105 -0.30 13.36 -8.80
CA TYR A 105 0.28 12.03 -8.96
C TYR A 105 -0.64 10.99 -8.32
N TYR A 106 -0.98 9.94 -9.06
CA TYR A 106 -1.83 8.85 -8.58
C TYR A 106 -0.99 7.65 -8.15
N SER A 107 -0.93 7.41 -6.83
CA SER A 107 -0.26 6.24 -6.27
C SER A 107 -1.07 4.97 -6.53
N THR A 108 -0.46 3.99 -7.18
CA THR A 108 -1.02 2.66 -7.42
C THR A 108 -0.68 1.71 -6.26
N THR A 109 -1.56 0.75 -5.98
CA THR A 109 -1.42 -0.15 -4.82
C THR A 109 -1.86 -1.58 -5.12
N GLY A 110 -1.77 -2.01 -6.38
CA GLY A 110 -2.28 -3.32 -6.84
C GLY A 110 -1.31 -4.47 -6.59
N SER A 111 0.00 -4.20 -6.56
CA SER A 111 1.04 -5.21 -6.44
C SER A 111 2.18 -4.78 -5.51
N LEU A 112 3.03 -5.74 -5.12
CA LEU A 112 4.27 -5.45 -4.37
C LEU A 112 5.24 -4.60 -5.19
N GLU A 113 5.28 -4.79 -6.51
CA GLU A 113 6.13 -4.02 -7.42
C GLU A 113 5.68 -2.55 -7.52
N ASP A 114 4.39 -2.26 -7.34
CA ASP A 114 3.88 -0.89 -7.34
C ASP A 114 4.55 -0.02 -6.26
N ILE A 115 5.01 -0.62 -5.16
CA ILE A 115 5.74 0.11 -4.12
C ILE A 115 7.02 0.71 -4.69
N ALA A 116 7.84 -0.10 -5.36
CA ALA A 116 9.08 0.37 -6.00
C ALA A 116 8.79 1.35 -7.15
N ASN A 117 7.78 1.04 -7.97
CA ASN A 117 7.39 1.89 -9.10
C ASN A 117 6.92 3.27 -8.65
N ASN A 118 6.12 3.37 -7.58
CA ASN A 118 5.69 4.65 -7.03
C ASN A 118 6.89 5.46 -6.50
N ILE A 119 7.84 4.82 -5.80
CA ILE A 119 9.04 5.49 -5.28
C ILE A 119 9.87 6.04 -6.45
N GLU A 120 10.12 5.22 -7.46
CA GLU A 120 10.93 5.57 -8.63
C GLU A 120 10.27 6.69 -9.46
N GLN A 121 8.96 6.60 -9.71
CA GLN A 121 8.23 7.62 -10.45
C GLN A 121 8.13 8.94 -9.69
N LEU A 122 7.85 8.91 -8.38
CA LEU A 122 7.81 10.10 -7.54
C LEU A 122 9.19 10.75 -7.43
N SER A 123 10.29 9.98 -7.46
CA SER A 123 11.63 10.55 -7.41
C SER A 123 11.93 11.52 -8.55
N GLN A 124 11.23 11.42 -9.68
CA GLN A 124 11.39 12.35 -10.81
C GLN A 124 10.95 13.78 -10.48
N TYR A 125 10.17 13.98 -9.41
CA TYR A 125 9.79 15.29 -8.89
C TYR A 125 10.78 15.80 -7.83
N SER A 126 11.84 15.04 -7.50
CA SER A 126 12.86 15.44 -6.54
C SER A 126 14.03 16.15 -7.24
N GLU A 127 14.71 17.06 -6.54
CA GLU A 127 15.99 17.63 -6.95
C GLU A 127 17.11 16.56 -6.95
N THR A 128 16.92 15.47 -6.24
CA THR A 128 17.86 14.35 -6.10
C THR A 128 17.17 13.00 -6.40
N PRO A 129 16.77 12.75 -7.66
CA PRO A 129 16.01 11.54 -8.02
C PRO A 129 16.75 10.24 -7.70
N GLN A 130 18.07 10.27 -7.59
CA GLN A 130 18.91 9.11 -7.24
C GLN A 130 18.57 8.51 -5.87
N ILE A 131 18.03 9.32 -4.93
CA ILE A 131 17.61 8.84 -3.61
C ILE A 131 16.45 7.83 -3.78
N GLY A 132 15.41 8.21 -4.50
CA GLY A 132 14.28 7.32 -4.71
C GLY A 132 14.59 6.16 -5.66
N GLN A 133 15.40 6.38 -6.70
CA GLN A 133 15.87 5.30 -7.58
C GLN A 133 16.58 4.22 -6.77
N LYS A 134 17.51 4.62 -5.89
CA LYS A 134 18.19 3.67 -5.01
C LYS A 134 17.22 2.99 -4.03
N ALA A 135 16.28 3.72 -3.44
CA ALA A 135 15.31 3.15 -2.51
C ALA A 135 14.41 2.11 -3.20
N ALA A 136 14.01 2.36 -4.46
CA ALA A 136 13.25 1.41 -5.27
C ALA A 136 14.06 0.15 -5.61
N GLU A 137 15.33 0.31 -5.99
CA GLU A 137 16.25 -0.80 -6.26
C GLU A 137 16.50 -1.65 -5.00
N ASP A 138 16.76 -1.00 -3.87
CA ASP A 138 16.97 -1.67 -2.57
C ASP A 138 15.73 -2.46 -2.17
N PHE A 139 14.52 -1.92 -2.37
CA PHE A 139 13.26 -2.62 -2.13
C PHE A 139 13.14 -3.88 -3.00
N ARG A 140 13.36 -3.76 -4.33
CA ARG A 140 13.30 -4.90 -5.26
C ARG A 140 14.32 -5.98 -4.89
N THR A 141 15.52 -5.59 -4.51
CA THR A 141 16.58 -6.51 -4.09
C THR A 141 16.17 -7.29 -2.85
N GLN A 142 15.65 -6.60 -1.82
CA GLN A 142 15.16 -7.25 -0.61
C GLN A 142 13.94 -8.14 -0.87
N LEU A 143 13.01 -7.70 -1.73
CA LEU A 143 11.85 -8.49 -2.13
C LEU A 143 12.27 -9.79 -2.83
N ASN A 144 13.26 -9.75 -3.72
CA ASN A 144 13.81 -10.92 -4.38
C ASN A 144 14.50 -11.87 -3.37
N THR A 145 15.27 -11.35 -2.42
CA THR A 145 15.86 -12.14 -1.35
C THR A 145 14.79 -12.87 -0.51
N LEU A 146 13.71 -12.18 -0.17
CA LEU A 146 12.58 -12.80 0.53
C LEU A 146 11.88 -13.87 -0.32
N LYS A 147 11.75 -13.63 -1.63
CA LYS A 147 11.16 -14.60 -2.56
C LYS A 147 11.98 -15.89 -2.63
N GLU A 148 13.30 -15.78 -2.69
CA GLU A 148 14.20 -16.94 -2.65
C GLU A 148 14.09 -17.69 -1.31
N LYS A 149 14.11 -16.95 -0.20
CA LYS A 149 14.03 -17.50 1.17
C LYS A 149 12.74 -18.26 1.42
N TYR A 150 11.60 -17.77 0.93
CA TYR A 150 10.27 -18.29 1.23
C TYR A 150 9.60 -19.00 0.05
N ASN A 151 10.36 -19.35 -0.99
CA ASN A 151 9.84 -20.07 -2.15
C ASN A 151 9.21 -21.40 -1.71
N THR A 152 7.93 -21.61 -2.05
CA THR A 152 7.18 -22.81 -1.70
C THR A 152 5.99 -23.02 -2.63
N HIS A 153 5.66 -24.28 -2.90
CA HIS A 153 4.44 -24.69 -3.61
C HIS A 153 3.32 -25.10 -2.64
N GLU A 154 3.63 -25.26 -1.35
CA GLU A 154 2.65 -25.65 -0.34
C GLU A 154 1.77 -24.47 0.06
N LYS A 155 0.49 -24.57 -0.24
CA LYS A 155 -0.49 -23.54 0.12
C LYS A 155 -0.95 -23.68 1.57
N VAL A 156 -1.20 -22.52 2.21
CA VAL A 156 -1.83 -22.44 3.53
C VAL A 156 -3.11 -21.63 3.38
N ARG A 157 -4.25 -22.22 3.73
CA ARG A 157 -5.55 -21.56 3.67
C ARG A 157 -5.69 -20.58 4.82
N TYR A 158 -5.93 -19.31 4.51
CA TYR A 158 -6.00 -18.26 5.52
C TYR A 158 -7.27 -17.44 5.43
N PHE A 159 -7.64 -16.87 6.57
CA PHE A 159 -8.62 -15.81 6.73
C PHE A 159 -7.94 -14.57 7.30
N TYR A 160 -8.11 -13.40 6.68
CA TYR A 160 -7.62 -12.14 7.21
C TYR A 160 -8.78 -11.24 7.61
N GLN A 161 -8.90 -10.96 8.91
CA GLN A 161 -9.96 -10.15 9.49
C GLN A 161 -9.52 -8.69 9.61
N LEU A 162 -10.21 -7.81 8.88
CA LEU A 162 -9.99 -6.36 8.91
C LEU A 162 -10.84 -5.65 9.96
N SER A 163 -12.02 -6.19 10.27
CA SER A 163 -12.97 -5.64 11.25
C SER A 163 -13.73 -6.77 11.92
N GLU A 164 -14.19 -6.54 13.15
CA GLU A 164 -14.96 -7.50 13.96
C GLU A 164 -16.47 -7.31 13.82
N LYS A 165 -16.93 -6.07 13.78
CA LYS A 165 -18.38 -5.73 13.74
C LYS A 165 -18.65 -4.60 12.75
N PRO A 166 -19.10 -4.92 11.53
CA PRO A 166 -19.26 -6.26 10.95
C PRO A 166 -17.91 -6.93 10.67
N ILE A 167 -17.92 -8.27 10.49
CA ILE A 167 -16.72 -8.98 10.06
C ILE A 167 -16.45 -8.61 8.61
N ILE A 168 -15.32 -7.96 8.36
CA ILE A 168 -14.85 -7.60 7.02
C ILE A 168 -13.53 -8.31 6.76
N THR A 169 -13.38 -8.83 5.55
CA THR A 169 -12.15 -9.42 5.04
C THR A 169 -11.74 -8.79 3.71
N VAL A 170 -10.73 -9.34 3.05
CA VAL A 170 -10.22 -8.88 1.76
C VAL A 170 -10.40 -9.97 0.70
N ALA A 171 -10.76 -9.59 -0.52
CA ALA A 171 -10.80 -10.49 -1.68
C ALA A 171 -9.42 -10.64 -2.32
N GLY A 172 -9.23 -11.73 -3.13
CA GLY A 172 -7.92 -12.18 -3.58
C GLY A 172 -7.09 -11.22 -4.43
N LYS A 173 -7.72 -10.23 -5.08
CA LYS A 173 -7.02 -9.28 -5.99
C LYS A 173 -6.84 -7.89 -5.39
N ASN A 174 -6.99 -7.73 -4.08
CA ASN A 174 -6.93 -6.44 -3.41
C ASN A 174 -5.83 -6.44 -2.36
N TRP A 175 -5.26 -5.26 -2.10
CA TRP A 175 -4.32 -5.11 -1.02
C TRP A 175 -5.00 -5.42 0.34
N PRO A 176 -4.38 -6.21 1.23
CA PRO A 176 -2.99 -6.70 1.20
C PRO A 176 -2.82 -8.17 0.76
N SER A 177 -3.73 -8.74 -0.04
CA SER A 177 -3.68 -10.16 -0.45
C SER A 177 -2.38 -10.56 -1.13
N GLU A 178 -1.68 -9.61 -1.77
CA GLU A 178 -0.38 -9.83 -2.41
C GLU A 178 0.68 -10.33 -1.41
N VAL A 179 0.69 -9.81 -0.17
CA VAL A 179 1.62 -10.22 0.88
C VAL A 179 1.40 -11.69 1.25
N PHE A 180 0.14 -12.08 1.44
CA PHE A 180 -0.20 -13.47 1.77
C PHE A 180 0.10 -14.42 0.60
N THR A 181 -0.24 -14.00 -0.63
CA THR A 181 0.02 -14.78 -1.85
C THR A 181 1.52 -15.02 -2.04
N PHE A 182 2.35 -14.00 -1.80
CA PHE A 182 3.81 -14.11 -1.83
C PHE A 182 4.33 -15.23 -0.92
N CYS A 183 3.75 -15.39 0.25
CA CYS A 183 4.11 -16.43 1.23
C CYS A 183 3.46 -17.81 0.98
N GLY A 184 2.74 -17.97 -0.13
CA GLY A 184 2.01 -19.21 -0.44
C GLY A 184 0.65 -19.32 0.26
N GLY A 185 0.05 -18.19 0.66
CA GLY A 185 -1.30 -18.14 1.20
C GLY A 185 -2.38 -18.38 0.15
N GLU A 186 -3.44 -19.07 0.56
CA GLU A 186 -4.68 -19.26 -0.19
C GLU A 186 -5.83 -18.61 0.58
N ASN A 187 -6.30 -17.47 0.06
CA ASN A 187 -7.38 -16.73 0.70
C ASN A 187 -8.72 -17.46 0.53
N ILE A 188 -9.38 -17.84 1.64
CA ILE A 188 -10.67 -18.54 1.60
C ILE A 188 -11.83 -17.70 1.03
N PHE A 189 -11.64 -16.39 0.84
CA PHE A 189 -12.58 -15.47 0.20
C PHE A 189 -12.03 -14.85 -1.10
N ALA A 190 -11.00 -15.46 -1.71
CA ALA A 190 -10.37 -14.95 -2.93
C ALA A 190 -11.35 -14.66 -4.08
N ALA A 191 -12.39 -15.47 -4.22
CA ALA A 191 -13.39 -15.39 -5.30
C ALA A 191 -14.54 -14.39 -5.03
N SER A 192 -14.50 -13.63 -3.92
CA SER A 192 -15.54 -12.65 -3.62
C SER A 192 -15.53 -11.52 -4.66
N SER A 193 -16.72 -11.10 -5.11
CA SER A 193 -16.88 -10.01 -6.07
C SER A 193 -16.61 -8.63 -5.48
N ALA A 194 -16.95 -8.43 -4.20
CA ALA A 194 -16.63 -7.20 -3.47
C ALA A 194 -15.15 -7.22 -3.05
N PRO A 195 -14.41 -6.10 -3.16
CA PRO A 195 -13.01 -6.02 -2.75
C PRO A 195 -12.80 -6.24 -1.25
N TYR A 196 -13.73 -5.79 -0.43
CA TYR A 196 -13.75 -5.94 1.02
C TYR A 196 -15.10 -6.49 1.45
N PRO A 197 -15.33 -7.83 1.31
CA PRO A 197 -16.61 -8.41 1.61
C PRO A 197 -16.89 -8.47 3.11
N GLN A 198 -18.13 -8.17 3.47
CA GLN A 198 -18.69 -8.53 4.76
C GLN A 198 -19.05 -10.02 4.74
N VAL A 199 -18.64 -10.75 5.78
CA VAL A 199 -18.82 -12.19 5.89
C VAL A 199 -19.42 -12.57 7.24
N SER A 200 -20.02 -13.76 7.34
CA SER A 200 -20.52 -14.30 8.60
C SER A 200 -19.55 -15.31 9.22
N ILE A 201 -19.72 -15.58 10.51
CA ILE A 201 -18.93 -16.59 11.24
C ILE A 201 -19.11 -17.94 10.57
N GLU A 202 -20.32 -18.33 10.21
CA GLU A 202 -20.65 -19.62 9.59
C GLU A 202 -19.93 -19.78 8.24
N GLN A 203 -19.78 -18.69 7.48
CA GLN A 203 -19.02 -18.72 6.23
C GLN A 203 -17.55 -19.00 6.47
N VAL A 204 -16.96 -18.48 7.54
CA VAL A 204 -15.56 -18.75 7.91
C VAL A 204 -15.41 -20.20 8.41
N ILE A 205 -16.33 -20.65 9.28
CA ILE A 205 -16.34 -22.03 9.79
C ILE A 205 -16.45 -23.04 8.66
N THR A 206 -17.40 -22.83 7.73
CA THR A 206 -17.60 -23.73 6.58
C THR A 206 -16.35 -23.85 5.70
N ARG A 207 -15.56 -22.75 5.56
CA ARG A 207 -14.35 -22.71 4.74
C ARG A 207 -13.11 -23.23 5.45
N GLN A 208 -13.14 -23.48 6.74
CA GLN A 208 -12.08 -24.08 7.53
C GLN A 208 -10.68 -23.52 7.21
N PRO A 209 -10.36 -22.25 7.51
CA PRO A 209 -9.01 -21.73 7.38
C PRO A 209 -8.06 -22.44 8.34
N GLU A 210 -6.83 -22.64 7.91
CA GLU A 210 -5.74 -23.19 8.76
C GLU A 210 -5.13 -22.10 9.66
N VAL A 211 -5.32 -20.83 9.23
CA VAL A 211 -4.82 -19.64 9.93
C VAL A 211 -5.87 -18.56 9.91
N ILE A 212 -6.03 -17.89 11.03
CA ILE A 212 -6.75 -16.61 11.14
C ILE A 212 -5.72 -15.53 11.47
N PHE A 213 -5.63 -14.54 10.59
CA PHE A 213 -4.92 -13.30 10.85
C PHE A 213 -5.88 -12.17 11.18
N THR A 214 -5.45 -11.31 12.10
CA THR A 214 -6.17 -10.08 12.44
C THR A 214 -5.19 -8.91 12.40
N SER A 215 -5.67 -7.68 12.33
CA SER A 215 -4.82 -6.51 12.61
C SER A 215 -4.94 -6.13 14.09
N ARG A 216 -3.90 -5.52 14.65
CA ARG A 216 -3.89 -5.10 16.07
C ARG A 216 -5.07 -4.21 16.46
N HIS A 217 -5.66 -3.51 15.49
CA HIS A 217 -6.82 -2.65 15.72
C HIS A 217 -8.16 -3.37 15.50
N ALA A 218 -8.14 -4.61 15.03
CA ALA A 218 -9.34 -5.34 14.63
C ALA A 218 -9.84 -6.32 15.70
N MET A 219 -9.09 -6.54 16.76
CA MET A 219 -9.50 -7.45 17.85
C MET A 219 -9.44 -6.78 19.22
N SER A 220 -10.55 -6.85 19.92
CA SER A 220 -10.59 -6.73 21.38
C SER A 220 -10.40 -8.11 21.98
N ASN A 221 -9.20 -8.43 22.50
CA ASN A 221 -8.86 -9.67 23.25
C ASN A 221 -9.58 -10.93 22.77
N ASP A 222 -8.97 -12.08 22.73
CA ASP A 222 -9.40 -13.44 22.35
C ASP A 222 -10.77 -13.63 21.67
N GLY A 223 -11.49 -12.56 21.58
CA GLY A 223 -12.57 -12.11 20.79
C GLY A 223 -13.63 -13.14 20.44
N MET A 224 -14.32 -12.79 19.44
CA MET A 224 -15.43 -13.49 18.83
C MET A 224 -15.14 -14.96 18.40
N TRP A 225 -13.85 -15.34 18.27
CA TRP A 225 -13.48 -16.68 17.80
C TRP A 225 -13.37 -17.71 18.92
N ALA A 226 -13.20 -17.30 20.17
CA ALA A 226 -12.96 -18.21 21.30
C ALA A 226 -14.08 -19.26 21.47
N GLU A 227 -15.32 -18.87 21.22
CA GLU A 227 -16.50 -19.76 21.29
C GLU A 227 -16.45 -20.89 20.25
N TRP A 228 -15.68 -20.72 19.16
CA TRP A 228 -15.59 -21.65 18.03
C TRP A 228 -14.31 -22.49 18.04
N SER A 229 -13.69 -22.62 19.21
CA SER A 229 -12.40 -23.30 19.36
C SER A 229 -12.42 -24.77 18.95
N ASN A 230 -13.57 -25.45 19.04
CA ASN A 230 -13.73 -26.85 18.64
C ASN A 230 -14.06 -27.00 17.14
N GLU A 231 -14.69 -26.00 16.53
CA GLU A 231 -15.20 -26.04 15.16
C GLU A 231 -14.14 -25.59 14.13
N LEU A 232 -13.26 -24.63 14.51
CA LEU A 232 -12.29 -24.05 13.60
C LEU A 232 -10.91 -24.71 13.72
N LEU A 233 -10.38 -25.20 12.59
CA LEU A 233 -9.06 -25.80 12.49
C LEU A 233 -7.96 -24.86 12.99
N ALA A 234 -8.03 -23.58 12.61
CA ALA A 234 -7.07 -22.57 13.03
C ALA A 234 -6.98 -22.43 14.55
N LEU A 235 -8.12 -22.49 15.26
CA LEU A 235 -8.17 -22.36 16.71
C LEU A 235 -7.70 -23.63 17.43
N ARG A 236 -8.11 -24.80 16.94
CA ARG A 236 -7.61 -26.09 17.48
C ARG A 236 -6.08 -26.17 17.47
N ASN A 237 -5.47 -25.61 16.42
CA ASN A 237 -4.03 -25.58 16.23
C ASN A 237 -3.36 -24.33 16.82
N LYS A 238 -4.11 -23.43 17.44
CA LYS A 238 -3.64 -22.13 17.97
C LYS A 238 -2.96 -21.26 16.90
N HIS A 239 -3.47 -21.30 15.67
CA HIS A 239 -2.99 -20.52 14.53
C HIS A 239 -3.85 -19.26 14.33
N ILE A 240 -3.94 -18.43 15.37
CA ILE A 240 -4.54 -17.11 15.31
C ILE A 240 -3.49 -16.08 15.72
N TRP A 241 -3.22 -15.11 14.85
CA TRP A 241 -2.17 -14.11 15.06
C TRP A 241 -2.61 -12.72 14.66
N SER A 242 -2.17 -11.74 15.44
CA SER A 242 -2.36 -10.33 15.14
C SER A 242 -1.13 -9.80 14.42
N LEU A 243 -1.32 -9.30 13.19
CA LEU A 243 -0.26 -8.71 12.38
C LEU A 243 -0.08 -7.21 12.69
N ASN A 244 1.10 -6.69 12.39
CA ASN A 244 1.35 -5.27 12.46
C ASN A 244 0.58 -4.53 11.36
N SER A 245 -0.45 -3.76 11.75
CA SER A 245 -1.36 -3.07 10.83
C SER A 245 -0.65 -2.10 9.89
N ASP A 246 0.38 -1.41 10.38
CA ASP A 246 1.11 -0.41 9.59
C ASP A 246 1.98 -1.04 8.50
N TRP A 247 2.43 -2.28 8.73
CA TRP A 247 3.23 -3.02 7.76
C TRP A 247 2.38 -3.71 6.71
N ILE A 248 1.26 -4.32 7.15
CA ILE A 248 0.43 -5.14 6.27
C ILE A 248 -0.58 -4.33 5.45
N ASN A 249 -1.17 -3.28 6.03
CA ASN A 249 -2.25 -2.54 5.39
C ASN A 249 -1.77 -1.32 4.58
N ARG A 250 -0.49 -0.93 4.71
CA ARG A 250 0.10 0.18 3.95
C ARG A 250 1.10 -0.36 2.93
N PRO A 251 0.84 -0.22 1.61
CA PRO A 251 1.82 -0.60 0.57
C PRO A 251 3.00 0.39 0.57
N THR A 252 4.03 0.10 1.36
CA THR A 252 5.20 0.94 1.62
C THR A 252 6.46 0.06 1.70
N PRO A 253 7.67 0.62 1.76
CA PRO A 253 8.87 -0.18 2.00
C PRO A 253 8.79 -1.06 3.25
N ARG A 254 8.01 -0.68 4.27
CA ARG A 254 7.79 -1.49 5.48
C ARG A 254 7.00 -2.78 5.24
N THR A 255 6.39 -2.95 4.06
CA THR A 255 5.72 -4.19 3.65
C THR A 255 6.68 -5.40 3.64
N LEU A 256 7.99 -5.20 3.46
CA LEU A 256 8.99 -6.27 3.61
C LEU A 256 8.96 -6.92 5.00
N ASN A 257 8.66 -6.14 6.04
CA ASN A 257 8.48 -6.68 7.40
C ASN A 257 7.20 -7.52 7.50
N ALA A 258 6.09 -7.05 6.87
CA ALA A 258 4.85 -7.84 6.82
C ALA A 258 5.04 -9.17 6.07
N ILE A 259 5.78 -9.16 4.95
CA ILE A 259 6.12 -10.38 4.22
C ILE A 259 6.88 -11.35 5.14
N THR A 260 7.89 -10.86 5.85
CA THR A 260 8.66 -11.69 6.79
C THR A 260 7.75 -12.28 7.87
N GLU A 261 6.92 -11.46 8.52
CA GLU A 261 5.99 -11.85 9.57
C GLU A 261 5.01 -12.94 9.10
N VAL A 262 4.35 -12.71 7.97
CA VAL A 262 3.36 -13.64 7.39
C VAL A 262 4.02 -14.94 6.94
N CYS A 263 5.15 -14.87 6.24
CA CYS A 263 5.86 -16.05 5.74
C CYS A 263 6.36 -16.96 6.88
N GLU A 264 6.87 -16.39 7.97
CA GLU A 264 7.29 -17.18 9.14
C GLU A 264 6.08 -17.86 9.82
N HIS A 265 4.93 -17.18 9.92
CA HIS A 265 3.71 -17.81 10.41
C HIS A 265 3.27 -18.98 9.51
N PHE A 266 3.21 -18.79 8.19
CA PHE A 266 2.86 -19.88 7.28
C PHE A 266 3.87 -21.04 7.30
N LYS A 267 5.17 -20.75 7.46
CA LYS A 267 6.19 -21.75 7.64
C LYS A 267 5.93 -22.60 8.89
N SER A 268 5.57 -21.95 10.00
CA SER A 268 5.25 -22.67 11.25
C SER A 268 4.01 -23.58 11.12
N VAL A 269 3.02 -23.18 10.31
CA VAL A 269 1.84 -24.01 10.00
C VAL A 269 2.24 -25.25 9.21
N ARG A 270 3.05 -25.08 8.15
CA ARG A 270 3.52 -26.21 7.33
C ARG A 270 4.32 -27.23 8.11
N GLN A 271 5.11 -26.80 9.08
CA GLN A 271 5.93 -27.68 9.93
C GLN A 271 5.12 -28.50 10.94
N LYS A 272 3.86 -28.14 11.19
CA LYS A 272 2.97 -28.80 12.15
C LYS A 272 1.89 -29.67 11.48
N ARG A 273 1.89 -29.76 10.16
CA ARG A 273 1.06 -30.70 9.40
C ARG A 273 1.66 -32.08 9.45
#